data_49e3b6edfe4d47557db19c9793d2ffbf
#
_entry.id   49e3b6edfe4d47557db19c9793d2ffbf
#
_cell.length_a   1.000
_cell.length_b   1.000
_cell.length_c   1.000
_cell.angle_alpha   90.00
_cell.angle_beta   90.00
_cell.angle_gamma   90.00
#
_symmetry.space_group_name_H-M   'P 1'
#
loop_
_entity.id
_entity.type
_entity.pdbx_description
1 polymer ?
#
loop_
_entity_poly.entity_id
_entity_poly.type
_entity_poly.pdbx_seq_one_letter_code
_entity_poly.pdbx_strand_id
1 'polypeptide(L)'
;AKFTFYVLDITDEKNEIALQGLIDPFKDENYLLSMNRSMRVEPGYGYFEWTPMFLFPKTQLIPPYRGERKLKFKLFMTNKKAKFEKGNIINKKDLYYSTEFIFNLNFEEPGYLEEDQYEDEVNEKIVQLGLAVAYSEKKINQKGVEAIKSWINQKVILKNFFLENTEEENKNKIKYSFLLKNTYELLKNNKLSLSEIVKELNHKSTSSKKYDAMNLLLNIAGSDDRLSSEEDKLLNQTARALELDMERFQQMKTSTIANIDNIEENNDDNEETIFNFSPDMSNAEKCKKLRE
;
A
#
# COMPACT_ATOMS: atom_id res chain seq x y z
N ALA A 1 17.71 11.79 29.46
CA ALA A 1 16.58 10.85 29.41
C ALA A 1 16.21 10.55 27.97
N LYS A 2 15.60 9.39 27.72
CA LYS A 2 14.94 9.03 26.49
C LYS A 2 13.43 9.16 26.70
N PHE A 3 12.77 9.86 25.81
CA PHE A 3 11.32 9.95 25.76
C PHE A 3 10.82 9.04 24.66
N THR A 4 9.87 8.17 24.97
CA THR A 4 9.27 7.24 24.03
C THR A 4 7.76 7.39 24.09
N PHE A 5 7.14 7.44 22.92
CA PHE A 5 5.71 7.65 22.75
C PHE A 5 5.09 6.50 21.97
N TYR A 6 3.97 5.98 22.44
CA TYR A 6 3.16 4.95 21.79
C TYR A 6 1.69 5.33 21.75
N VAL A 7 0.99 4.84 20.75
CA VAL A 7 -0.48 4.97 20.66
C VAL A 7 -1.10 3.58 20.55
N LEU A 8 -2.07 3.34 21.42
CA LEU A 8 -2.80 2.08 21.48
C LEU A 8 -4.30 2.35 21.27
N ASP A 9 -4.95 1.51 20.51
CA ASP A 9 -6.41 1.45 20.42
C ASP A 9 -6.95 0.63 21.60
N ILE A 10 -7.82 1.25 22.38
CA ILE A 10 -8.49 0.66 23.55
C ILE A 10 -10.00 0.66 23.39
N THR A 11 -10.50 0.71 22.16
CA THR A 11 -11.93 0.69 21.88
C THR A 11 -12.59 -0.60 22.37
N ASP A 12 -11.88 -1.72 22.18
CA ASP A 12 -12.22 -2.98 22.85
C ASP A 12 -11.53 -2.99 24.23
N GLU A 13 -12.32 -2.86 25.29
CA GLU A 13 -11.81 -2.77 26.68
C GLU A 13 -10.97 -3.98 27.11
N LYS A 14 -11.08 -5.11 26.40
CA LYS A 14 -10.33 -6.34 26.69
C LYS A 14 -8.96 -6.38 26.07
N ASN A 15 -8.73 -5.61 25.00
CA ASN A 15 -7.52 -5.69 24.21
C ASN A 15 -6.95 -4.30 23.90
N GLU A 16 -5.68 -4.08 24.25
CA GLU A 16 -4.93 -2.91 23.78
C GLU A 16 -4.22 -3.30 22.47
N ILE A 17 -4.61 -2.69 21.35
CA ILE A 17 -4.03 -2.96 20.04
C ILE A 17 -3.21 -1.74 19.63
N ALA A 18 -1.93 -1.93 19.31
CA ALA A 18 -1.07 -0.82 18.89
C ALA A 18 -1.44 -0.34 17.49
N LEU A 19 -1.40 0.98 17.26
CA LEU A 19 -1.50 1.55 15.93
C LEU A 19 -0.22 1.23 15.14
N GLN A 20 -0.33 1.15 13.82
CA GLN A 20 0.84 1.02 12.95
C GLN A 20 1.41 2.38 12.56
N GLY A 21 2.74 2.42 12.37
CA GLY A 21 3.47 3.53 11.77
C GLY A 21 3.95 3.15 10.36
N LEU A 22 3.79 4.06 9.39
CA LEU A 22 4.17 3.79 8.00
C LEU A 22 5.65 4.04 7.71
N ILE A 23 6.17 5.12 8.25
CA ILE A 23 7.49 5.62 7.88
C ILE A 23 8.35 5.91 9.11
N ASP A 24 9.66 5.83 8.96
CA ASP A 24 10.59 6.39 9.92
C ASP A 24 10.43 7.94 9.95
N PRO A 25 10.47 8.58 11.11
CA PRO A 25 10.76 8.08 12.47
C PRO A 25 9.49 7.70 13.28
N PHE A 26 8.35 7.42 12.63
CA PHE A 26 7.05 7.20 13.31
C PHE A 26 6.73 5.73 13.60
N LYS A 27 7.71 4.85 13.47
CA LYS A 27 7.53 3.42 13.79
C LYS A 27 8.71 2.86 14.56
N ASP A 28 8.47 1.79 15.30
CA ASP A 28 9.52 0.95 15.88
C ASP A 28 9.89 -0.21 14.93
N GLU A 29 10.78 -1.10 15.39
CA GLU A 29 11.22 -2.28 14.64
C GLU A 29 10.10 -3.29 14.32
N ASN A 30 8.95 -3.19 15.01
CA ASN A 30 7.77 -4.03 14.80
C ASN A 30 6.65 -3.29 14.03
N TYR A 31 6.98 -2.17 13.37
CA TYR A 31 6.03 -1.31 12.66
C TYR A 31 4.94 -0.67 13.53
N LEU A 32 5.08 -0.71 14.87
CA LEU A 32 4.14 -0.03 15.76
C LEU A 32 4.39 1.47 15.76
N LEU A 33 3.31 2.26 15.78
CA LEU A 33 3.41 3.72 15.86
C LEU A 33 4.14 4.13 17.13
N SER A 34 5.33 4.66 16.95
CA SER A 34 6.23 5.03 18.02
C SER A 34 7.10 6.21 17.61
N MET A 35 7.39 7.07 18.57
CA MET A 35 8.39 8.13 18.40
C MET A 35 9.35 8.15 19.57
N ASN A 36 10.61 8.40 19.27
CA ASN A 36 11.67 8.47 20.26
C ASN A 36 12.38 9.83 20.17
N ARG A 37 12.62 10.47 21.33
CA ARG A 37 13.42 11.68 21.45
C ARG A 37 14.33 11.59 22.65
N SER A 38 15.61 11.91 22.45
CA SER A 38 16.59 11.99 23.56
C SER A 38 16.81 13.45 23.95
N MET A 39 16.70 13.74 25.23
CA MET A 39 17.01 15.07 25.80
C MET A 39 17.88 14.94 27.03
N ARG A 40 18.73 15.96 27.25
CA ARG A 40 19.42 16.12 28.54
C ARG A 40 18.45 16.78 29.50
N VAL A 41 18.17 16.11 30.61
CA VAL A 41 17.35 16.63 31.72
C VAL A 41 18.28 16.85 32.88
N GLU A 42 18.47 18.10 33.27
CA GLU A 42 19.34 18.47 34.39
C GLU A 42 18.61 18.18 35.71
N PRO A 43 19.27 17.52 36.68
CA PRO A 43 18.68 17.32 38.01
C PRO A 43 18.41 18.65 38.70
N GLY A 44 17.22 18.78 39.28
CA GLY A 44 16.83 19.98 40.04
C GLY A 44 16.35 21.15 39.18
N TYR A 45 16.32 21.02 37.84
CA TYR A 45 15.77 22.06 36.99
C TYR A 45 14.24 21.89 36.88
N GLY A 46 13.50 22.91 37.23
CA GLY A 46 12.04 22.99 36.96
C GLY A 46 11.82 23.56 35.56
N TYR A 47 10.99 22.87 34.77
CA TYR A 47 10.49 23.41 33.52
C TYR A 47 9.15 24.11 33.80
N PHE A 48 9.09 25.41 33.59
CA PHE A 48 7.89 26.22 33.87
C PHE A 48 7.01 26.43 32.62
N GLU A 49 7.46 25.98 31.45
CA GLU A 49 6.74 26.15 30.19
C GLU A 49 6.45 24.81 29.51
N TRP A 50 5.30 24.76 28.84
CA TRP A 50 4.95 23.61 28.00
C TRP A 50 5.89 23.52 26.81
N THR A 51 6.56 22.39 26.65
CA THR A 51 7.46 22.11 25.52
C THR A 51 6.85 21.02 24.63
N PRO A 52 6.66 21.28 23.31
CA PRO A 52 6.21 20.27 22.39
C PRO A 52 7.25 19.13 22.32
N MET A 53 6.88 17.94 22.74
CA MET A 53 7.77 16.77 22.71
C MET A 53 7.68 16.01 21.39
N PHE A 54 6.47 15.83 20.90
CA PHE A 54 6.16 15.08 19.69
C PHE A 54 5.11 15.81 18.88
N LEU A 55 5.29 15.77 17.56
CA LEU A 55 4.34 16.27 16.59
C LEU A 55 4.28 15.26 15.44
N PHE A 56 3.09 14.82 15.07
CA PHE A 56 2.87 13.95 13.93
C PHE A 56 1.53 14.24 13.27
N PRO A 57 1.42 14.07 11.95
CA PRO A 57 0.15 14.23 11.24
C PRO A 57 -0.87 13.14 11.63
N LYS A 58 -2.16 13.48 11.65
CA LYS A 58 -3.23 12.49 11.86
C LYS A 58 -3.15 11.32 10.86
N THR A 59 -2.69 11.58 9.64
CA THR A 59 -2.50 10.58 8.58
C THR A 59 -1.46 9.50 8.90
N GLN A 60 -0.64 9.69 9.94
CA GLN A 60 0.31 8.67 10.42
C GLN A 60 -0.31 7.76 11.50
N LEU A 61 -1.53 8.05 11.95
CA LEU A 61 -2.27 7.21 12.87
C LEU A 61 -3.04 6.15 12.07
N ILE A 62 -2.49 4.94 11.94
CA ILE A 62 -3.14 3.84 11.24
C ILE A 62 -3.75 2.91 12.29
N PRO A 63 -5.08 2.99 12.49
CA PRO A 63 -5.77 2.17 13.47
C PRO A 63 -5.92 0.72 12.98
N PRO A 64 -6.23 -0.23 13.88
CA PRO A 64 -6.58 -1.59 13.48
C PRO A 64 -7.90 -1.66 12.70
N TYR A 65 -8.86 -0.80 13.02
CA TYR A 65 -10.20 -0.77 12.41
C TYR A 65 -10.65 0.68 12.18
N ARG A 66 -11.53 0.90 11.20
CA ARG A 66 -12.18 2.20 10.95
C ARG A 66 -13.21 2.55 12.02
N GLY A 67 -13.80 3.75 11.89
CA GLY A 67 -14.85 4.27 12.76
C GLY A 67 -14.31 5.05 13.94
N GLU A 68 -15.18 5.25 14.94
CA GLU A 68 -14.80 5.95 16.16
C GLU A 68 -13.93 5.06 17.03
N ARG A 69 -12.70 5.50 17.29
CA ARG A 69 -11.69 4.74 18.04
C ARG A 69 -11.27 5.51 19.27
N LYS A 70 -11.20 4.80 20.39
CA LYS A 70 -10.71 5.31 21.67
C LYS A 70 -9.22 5.02 21.77
N LEU A 71 -8.39 6.05 21.63
CA LEU A 71 -6.94 5.92 21.56
C LEU A 71 -6.30 6.33 22.89
N LYS A 72 -5.43 5.46 23.40
CA LYS A 72 -4.58 5.72 24.55
C LYS A 72 -3.18 6.10 24.08
N PHE A 73 -2.76 7.29 24.41
CA PHE A 73 -1.45 7.84 24.16
C PHE A 73 -0.59 7.65 25.39
N LYS A 74 0.50 6.89 25.26
CA LYS A 74 1.45 6.62 26.35
C LYS A 74 2.75 7.36 26.12
N LEU A 75 3.20 8.13 27.09
CA LEU A 75 4.51 8.79 27.08
C LEU A 75 5.33 8.23 28.21
N PHE A 76 6.55 7.78 27.90
CA PHE A 76 7.51 7.25 28.84
C PHE A 76 8.77 8.12 28.86
N MET A 77 9.24 8.43 30.05
CA MET A 77 10.58 8.98 30.28
C MET A 77 11.44 7.89 30.90
N THR A 78 12.52 7.52 30.22
CA THR A 78 13.32 6.34 30.56
C THR A 78 14.81 6.61 30.46
N ASN A 79 15.61 5.65 30.93
CA ASN A 79 17.01 5.63 30.58
C ASN A 79 17.22 5.29 29.08
N LYS A 80 18.42 5.51 28.55
CA LYS A 80 18.71 5.28 27.13
C LYS A 80 18.64 3.82 26.70
N LYS A 81 18.76 2.87 27.65
CA LYS A 81 18.80 1.42 27.39
C LYS A 81 17.44 0.75 27.50
N ALA A 82 16.40 1.50 27.88
CA ALA A 82 15.06 0.97 28.04
C ALA A 82 14.56 0.30 26.75
N LYS A 83 14.01 -0.90 26.91
CA LYS A 83 13.37 -1.68 25.83
C LYS A 83 11.88 -1.73 26.03
N PHE A 84 11.18 -1.81 24.92
CA PHE A 84 9.72 -1.85 24.86
C PHE A 84 9.23 -3.09 24.12
N GLU A 85 8.08 -3.59 24.51
CA GLU A 85 7.37 -4.64 23.82
C GLU A 85 5.89 -4.25 23.72
N LYS A 86 5.36 -4.21 22.50
CA LYS A 86 3.95 -3.85 22.21
C LYS A 86 3.50 -2.57 22.94
N GLY A 87 4.33 -1.52 22.94
CA GLY A 87 4.02 -0.24 23.58
C GLY A 87 4.07 -0.25 25.13
N ASN A 88 4.73 -1.24 25.72
CA ASN A 88 4.95 -1.31 27.18
C ASN A 88 6.42 -1.47 27.50
N ILE A 89 6.87 -0.90 28.60
CA ILE A 89 8.25 -1.03 29.07
C ILE A 89 8.50 -2.44 29.62
N ILE A 90 9.57 -3.09 29.18
CA ILE A 90 9.92 -4.46 29.63
C ILE A 90 10.44 -4.43 31.08
N ASN A 91 11.36 -3.53 31.38
CA ASN A 91 11.98 -3.44 32.70
C ASN A 91 11.59 -2.13 33.40
N LYS A 92 10.78 -2.23 34.45
CA LYS A 92 10.32 -1.08 35.23
C LYS A 92 11.44 -0.27 35.89
N LYS A 93 12.63 -0.85 36.12
CA LYS A 93 13.79 -0.14 36.67
C LYS A 93 14.35 0.92 35.72
N ASP A 94 14.05 0.79 34.42
CA ASP A 94 14.45 1.74 33.39
C ASP A 94 13.48 2.92 33.25
N LEU A 95 12.34 2.89 33.94
CA LEU A 95 11.30 3.90 33.90
C LEU A 95 11.56 4.99 34.97
N TYR A 96 11.64 6.24 34.52
CA TYR A 96 11.68 7.39 35.43
C TYR A 96 10.29 7.97 35.66
N TYR A 97 9.50 8.09 34.57
CA TYR A 97 8.14 8.61 34.63
C TYR A 97 7.35 8.09 33.44
N SER A 98 6.04 7.96 33.64
CA SER A 98 5.09 7.72 32.54
C SER A 98 3.80 8.47 32.78
N THR A 99 3.17 8.89 31.71
CA THR A 99 1.82 9.45 31.69
C THR A 99 1.06 8.93 30.51
N GLU A 100 -0.25 8.92 30.62
CA GLU A 100 -1.15 8.53 29.55
C GLU A 100 -2.34 9.46 29.45
N PHE A 101 -2.89 9.59 28.26
CA PHE A 101 -4.12 10.34 28.01
C PHE A 101 -4.92 9.66 26.91
N ILE A 102 -6.22 9.88 26.90
CA ILE A 102 -7.16 9.19 26.01
C ILE A 102 -7.87 10.22 25.15
N PHE A 103 -7.96 9.94 23.85
CA PHE A 103 -8.74 10.71 22.89
C PHE A 103 -9.59 9.78 22.04
N ASN A 104 -10.78 10.27 21.67
CA ASN A 104 -11.59 9.63 20.63
C ASN A 104 -11.29 10.28 19.30
N LEU A 105 -11.01 9.45 18.29
CA LEU A 105 -10.79 9.88 16.92
C LEU A 105 -11.63 9.03 15.97
N ASN A 106 -12.17 9.66 14.93
CA ASN A 106 -12.89 8.96 13.88
C ASN A 106 -11.98 8.74 12.66
N PHE A 107 -11.98 7.51 12.15
CA PHE A 107 -11.24 7.08 10.96
C PHE A 107 -12.21 6.60 9.90
N GLU A 108 -12.16 7.21 8.72
CA GLU A 108 -13.08 6.93 7.62
C GLU A 108 -12.61 5.74 6.78
N GLU A 109 -11.29 5.61 6.62
CA GLU A 109 -10.67 4.52 5.86
C GLU A 109 -10.57 3.23 6.69
N PRO A 110 -10.55 2.04 6.02
CA PRO A 110 -10.29 0.78 6.68
C PRO A 110 -8.99 0.81 7.48
N GLY A 111 -9.01 0.18 8.65
CA GLY A 111 -7.81 -0.04 9.42
C GLY A 111 -6.98 -1.21 8.88
N TYR A 112 -5.73 -1.36 9.38
CA TYR A 112 -4.80 -2.36 8.83
C TYR A 112 -5.27 -3.81 9.00
N LEU A 113 -6.03 -4.14 10.05
CA LEU A 113 -6.61 -5.48 10.22
C LEU A 113 -7.79 -5.72 9.28
N GLU A 114 -8.55 -4.67 8.93
CA GLU A 114 -9.60 -4.77 7.92
C GLU A 114 -8.99 -4.91 6.52
N GLU A 115 -7.91 -4.19 6.21
CA GLU A 115 -7.20 -4.33 4.94
C GLU A 115 -6.70 -5.76 4.73
N ASP A 116 -6.08 -6.36 5.74
CA ASP A 116 -5.62 -7.75 5.68
C ASP A 116 -6.78 -8.73 5.47
N GLN A 117 -7.92 -8.49 6.15
CA GLN A 117 -9.11 -9.33 6.01
C GLN A 117 -9.72 -9.28 4.61
N TYR A 118 -9.74 -8.10 3.98
CA TYR A 118 -10.38 -7.89 2.69
C TYR A 118 -9.41 -7.95 1.50
N GLU A 119 -8.12 -8.15 1.73
CA GLU A 119 -7.11 -8.06 0.67
C GLU A 119 -7.43 -8.95 -0.54
N ASP A 120 -7.81 -10.19 -0.31
CA ASP A 120 -8.15 -11.13 -1.39
C ASP A 120 -9.36 -10.68 -2.20
N GLU A 121 -10.41 -10.21 -1.53
CA GLU A 121 -11.62 -9.72 -2.18
C GLU A 121 -11.36 -8.44 -2.98
N VAL A 122 -10.57 -7.53 -2.42
CA VAL A 122 -10.15 -6.29 -3.08
C VAL A 122 -9.32 -6.60 -4.33
N ASN A 123 -8.36 -7.52 -4.23
CA ASN A 123 -7.54 -7.93 -5.37
C ASN A 123 -8.39 -8.57 -6.48
N GLU A 124 -9.39 -9.39 -6.15
CA GLU A 124 -10.32 -9.94 -7.13
C GLU A 124 -11.10 -8.85 -7.87
N LYS A 125 -11.59 -7.82 -7.16
CA LYS A 125 -12.29 -6.68 -7.76
C LYS A 125 -11.40 -5.83 -8.65
N ILE A 126 -10.14 -5.63 -8.27
CA ILE A 126 -9.13 -4.94 -9.09
C ILE A 126 -8.90 -5.71 -10.40
N VAL A 127 -8.75 -7.03 -10.35
CA VAL A 127 -8.61 -7.88 -11.54
C VAL A 127 -9.85 -7.82 -12.44
N GLN A 128 -11.05 -7.82 -11.85
CA GLN A 128 -12.30 -7.67 -12.60
C GLN A 128 -12.38 -6.32 -13.33
N LEU A 129 -12.02 -5.21 -12.68
CA LEU A 129 -11.91 -3.89 -13.32
C LEU A 129 -10.86 -3.87 -14.43
N GLY A 130 -9.68 -4.45 -14.16
CA GLY A 130 -8.60 -4.55 -15.15
C GLY A 130 -9.09 -5.26 -16.42
N LEU A 131 -9.80 -6.38 -16.28
CA LEU A 131 -10.30 -7.10 -17.43
C LEU A 131 -11.43 -6.34 -18.15
N ALA A 132 -12.22 -5.53 -17.44
CA ALA A 132 -13.19 -4.65 -18.05
C ALA A 132 -12.55 -3.56 -18.92
N VAL A 133 -11.43 -2.98 -18.49
CA VAL A 133 -10.65 -2.06 -19.32
C VAL A 133 -10.05 -2.77 -20.53
N ALA A 134 -9.43 -3.94 -20.34
CA ALA A 134 -8.87 -4.74 -21.44
C ALA A 134 -9.93 -5.22 -22.46
N TYR A 135 -11.21 -5.12 -22.14
CA TYR A 135 -12.35 -5.50 -23.00
C TYR A 135 -13.24 -4.32 -23.38
N SER A 136 -12.83 -3.09 -23.15
CA SER A 136 -13.65 -1.87 -23.36
C SER A 136 -14.15 -1.71 -24.79
N GLU A 137 -13.34 -2.10 -25.77
CA GLU A 137 -13.68 -2.09 -27.20
C GLU A 137 -14.43 -3.35 -27.67
N LYS A 138 -14.96 -4.18 -26.76
CA LYS A 138 -15.60 -5.47 -27.05
C LYS A 138 -14.67 -6.50 -27.72
N LYS A 139 -13.38 -6.23 -27.71
CA LYS A 139 -12.31 -7.12 -28.15
C LYS A 139 -11.28 -7.21 -27.05
N ILE A 140 -10.81 -8.43 -26.78
CA ILE A 140 -9.81 -8.62 -25.72
C ILE A 140 -8.45 -8.08 -26.13
N ASN A 141 -7.89 -7.19 -25.35
CA ASN A 141 -6.54 -6.72 -25.48
C ASN A 141 -5.59 -7.73 -24.80
N GLN A 142 -4.77 -8.43 -25.60
CA GLN A 142 -3.86 -9.46 -25.11
C GLN A 142 -2.76 -8.87 -24.21
N LYS A 143 -2.16 -7.73 -24.61
CA LYS A 143 -1.13 -7.05 -23.81
C LYS A 143 -1.72 -6.58 -22.46
N GLY A 144 -2.96 -6.09 -22.45
CA GLY A 144 -3.67 -5.74 -21.23
C GLY A 144 -3.91 -6.95 -20.31
N VAL A 145 -4.24 -8.12 -20.87
CA VAL A 145 -4.37 -9.38 -20.08
C VAL A 145 -3.01 -9.80 -19.50
N GLU A 146 -1.92 -9.61 -20.24
CA GLU A 146 -0.55 -9.89 -19.76
C GLU A 146 -0.17 -8.94 -18.61
N ALA A 147 -0.53 -7.66 -18.68
CA ALA A 147 -0.35 -6.71 -17.60
C ALA A 147 -1.12 -7.13 -16.33
N ILE A 148 -2.37 -7.61 -16.47
CA ILE A 148 -3.13 -8.16 -15.34
C ILE A 148 -2.44 -9.37 -14.73
N LYS A 149 -1.98 -10.32 -15.55
CA LYS A 149 -1.26 -11.52 -15.07
C LYS A 149 0.04 -11.16 -14.35
N SER A 150 0.79 -10.18 -14.88
CA SER A 150 2.01 -9.66 -14.25
C SER A 150 1.68 -9.05 -12.87
N TRP A 151 0.64 -8.25 -12.79
CA TRP A 151 0.19 -7.66 -11.52
C TRP A 151 -0.21 -8.74 -10.50
N ILE A 152 -1.00 -9.76 -10.91
CA ILE A 152 -1.36 -10.90 -10.06
C ILE A 152 -0.10 -11.59 -9.55
N ASN A 153 0.88 -11.86 -10.40
CA ASN A 153 2.13 -12.49 -10.00
C ASN A 153 2.87 -11.64 -8.96
N GLN A 154 2.99 -10.34 -9.18
CA GLN A 154 3.72 -9.45 -8.27
C GLN A 154 3.01 -9.25 -6.93
N LYS A 155 1.71 -8.98 -6.94
CA LYS A 155 0.98 -8.57 -5.72
C LYS A 155 0.43 -9.75 -4.92
N VAL A 156 0.13 -10.86 -5.56
CA VAL A 156 -0.54 -12.01 -4.93
C VAL A 156 0.40 -13.21 -4.79
N ILE A 157 1.10 -13.57 -5.85
CA ILE A 157 1.90 -14.80 -5.87
C ILE A 157 3.25 -14.58 -5.18
N LEU A 158 3.98 -13.50 -5.52
CA LEU A 158 5.28 -13.21 -4.92
C LEU A 158 5.21 -12.80 -3.45
N LYS A 159 4.08 -12.28 -2.98
CA LYS A 159 3.88 -12.04 -1.54
C LYS A 159 4.05 -13.32 -0.73
N ASN A 160 3.64 -14.47 -1.28
CA ASN A 160 3.76 -15.79 -0.66
C ASN A 160 5.13 -16.47 -0.89
N PHE A 161 5.95 -15.95 -1.80
CA PHE A 161 7.28 -16.50 -2.08
C PHE A 161 8.21 -16.46 -0.86
N PHE A 162 8.09 -15.43 -0.02
CA PHE A 162 8.84 -15.33 1.24
C PHE A 162 8.38 -16.34 2.32
N LEU A 163 7.22 -17.00 2.12
CA LEU A 163 6.65 -17.98 3.04
C LEU A 163 6.92 -19.43 2.62
N GLU A 164 7.66 -19.67 1.53
CA GLU A 164 8.00 -20.99 0.96
C GLU A 164 6.79 -21.94 0.76
N ASN A 165 5.59 -21.37 0.55
CA ASN A 165 4.36 -22.14 0.46
C ASN A 165 3.93 -22.37 -1.00
N THR A 166 4.51 -23.38 -1.64
CA THR A 166 4.22 -23.77 -3.03
C THR A 166 2.78 -24.25 -3.26
N GLU A 167 2.10 -24.77 -2.24
CA GLU A 167 0.70 -25.19 -2.35
C GLU A 167 -0.24 -23.98 -2.45
N GLU A 168 0.00 -22.93 -1.69
CA GLU A 168 -0.80 -21.70 -1.70
C GLU A 168 -0.58 -20.93 -2.99
N GLU A 169 0.65 -20.90 -3.51
CA GLU A 169 0.97 -20.34 -4.83
C GLU A 169 0.16 -21.01 -5.94
N ASN A 170 0.14 -22.32 -5.98
CA ASN A 170 -0.62 -23.10 -6.97
C ASN A 170 -2.15 -22.86 -6.83
N LYS A 171 -2.65 -22.80 -5.59
CA LYS A 171 -4.05 -22.49 -5.31
C LYS A 171 -4.44 -21.11 -5.83
N ASN A 172 -3.61 -20.10 -5.60
CA ASN A 172 -3.83 -18.75 -6.09
C ASN A 172 -3.78 -18.67 -7.62
N LYS A 173 -2.84 -19.34 -8.27
CA LYS A 173 -2.79 -19.43 -9.75
C LYS A 173 -4.09 -20.00 -10.33
N ILE A 174 -4.62 -21.07 -9.75
CA ILE A 174 -5.89 -21.69 -10.16
C ILE A 174 -7.06 -20.72 -9.93
N LYS A 175 -7.14 -20.12 -8.74
CA LYS A 175 -8.17 -19.14 -8.35
C LYS A 175 -8.26 -17.99 -9.34
N TYR A 176 -7.13 -17.33 -9.62
CA TYR A 176 -7.12 -16.17 -10.52
C TYR A 176 -7.31 -16.54 -12.01
N SER A 177 -6.86 -17.72 -12.43
CA SER A 177 -7.17 -18.23 -13.78
C SER A 177 -8.67 -18.46 -13.97
N PHE A 178 -9.33 -19.01 -12.97
CA PHE A 178 -10.78 -19.19 -12.97
C PHE A 178 -11.52 -17.84 -12.92
N LEU A 179 -11.06 -16.90 -12.09
CA LEU A 179 -11.61 -15.55 -11.99
C LEU A 179 -11.55 -14.82 -13.33
N LEU A 180 -10.41 -14.83 -14.01
CA LEU A 180 -10.25 -14.20 -15.32
C LEU A 180 -11.21 -14.78 -16.35
N LYS A 181 -11.31 -16.13 -16.41
CA LYS A 181 -12.23 -16.80 -17.35
C LYS A 181 -13.69 -16.45 -17.08
N ASN A 182 -14.10 -16.52 -15.81
CA ASN A 182 -15.47 -16.21 -15.42
C ASN A 182 -15.82 -14.74 -15.66
N THR A 183 -14.93 -13.83 -15.33
CA THR A 183 -15.11 -12.38 -15.56
C THR A 183 -15.23 -12.09 -17.05
N TYR A 184 -14.44 -12.73 -17.90
CA TYR A 184 -14.53 -12.58 -19.35
C TYR A 184 -15.91 -13.02 -19.88
N GLU A 185 -16.43 -14.14 -19.41
CA GLU A 185 -17.78 -14.60 -19.78
C GLU A 185 -18.89 -13.63 -19.30
N LEU A 186 -18.73 -13.05 -18.10
CA LEU A 186 -19.66 -12.03 -17.60
C LEU A 186 -19.60 -10.75 -18.45
N LEU A 187 -18.42 -10.29 -18.87
CA LEU A 187 -18.25 -9.14 -19.75
C LEU A 187 -18.87 -9.38 -21.13
N LYS A 188 -18.60 -10.53 -21.74
CA LYS A 188 -19.16 -10.93 -23.05
C LYS A 188 -20.68 -10.94 -23.05
N ASN A 189 -21.29 -11.33 -21.94
CA ASN A 189 -22.75 -11.40 -21.79
C ASN A 189 -23.34 -10.09 -21.21
N ASN A 190 -22.59 -9.02 -21.04
CA ASN A 190 -22.96 -7.75 -20.39
C ASN A 190 -23.59 -7.94 -19.00
N LYS A 191 -23.09 -8.90 -18.23
CA LYS A 191 -23.57 -9.22 -16.87
C LYS A 191 -22.66 -8.72 -15.75
N LEU A 192 -21.50 -8.16 -16.08
CA LEU A 192 -20.58 -7.60 -15.07
C LEU A 192 -21.08 -6.21 -14.65
N SER A 193 -21.36 -6.04 -13.37
CA SER A 193 -21.75 -4.76 -12.79
C SER A 193 -20.53 -3.99 -12.29
N LEU A 194 -20.01 -3.03 -13.06
CA LEU A 194 -18.89 -2.17 -12.66
C LEU A 194 -19.24 -1.31 -11.44
N SER A 195 -20.50 -0.89 -11.32
CA SER A 195 -20.97 -0.09 -10.18
C SER A 195 -20.90 -0.85 -8.86
N GLU A 196 -21.22 -2.15 -8.86
CA GLU A 196 -21.09 -3.01 -7.68
C GLU A 196 -19.62 -3.23 -7.30
N ILE A 197 -18.75 -3.48 -8.29
CA ILE A 197 -17.31 -3.64 -8.07
C ILE A 197 -16.72 -2.38 -7.43
N VAL A 198 -17.03 -1.21 -7.98
CA VAL A 198 -16.55 0.08 -7.44
C VAL A 198 -17.10 0.34 -6.05
N LYS A 199 -18.37 0.04 -5.78
CA LYS A 199 -18.97 0.17 -4.45
C LYS A 199 -18.25 -0.71 -3.41
N GLU A 200 -17.94 -1.95 -3.76
CA GLU A 200 -17.18 -2.85 -2.88
C GLU A 200 -15.76 -2.34 -2.65
N LEU A 201 -15.06 -1.86 -3.69
CA LEU A 201 -13.74 -1.24 -3.54
C LEU A 201 -13.79 -0.01 -2.64
N ASN A 202 -14.79 0.87 -2.79
CA ASN A 202 -14.94 2.03 -1.91
C ASN A 202 -15.15 1.64 -0.45
N HIS A 203 -15.83 0.53 -0.21
CA HIS A 203 -16.10 0.07 1.14
C HIS A 203 -14.92 -0.70 1.79
N LYS A 204 -14.17 -1.47 1.01
CA LYS A 204 -13.19 -2.44 1.52
C LYS A 204 -11.73 -2.02 1.34
N SER A 205 -11.43 -0.96 0.58
CA SER A 205 -10.05 -0.55 0.28
C SER A 205 -9.74 0.85 0.76
N THR A 206 -8.47 1.08 1.09
CA THR A 206 -7.92 2.40 1.38
C THR A 206 -7.70 3.21 0.10
N SER A 207 -7.53 4.52 0.24
CA SER A 207 -7.17 5.42 -0.88
C SER A 207 -5.91 4.94 -1.60
N SER A 208 -4.92 4.43 -0.88
CA SER A 208 -3.70 3.88 -1.47
C SER A 208 -3.99 2.70 -2.41
N LYS A 209 -4.83 1.75 -1.99
CA LYS A 209 -5.23 0.59 -2.82
C LYS A 209 -6.05 1.01 -4.04
N LYS A 210 -6.89 2.04 -3.91
CA LYS A 210 -7.63 2.60 -5.05
C LYS A 210 -6.71 3.22 -6.10
N TYR A 211 -5.65 3.95 -5.67
CA TYR A 211 -4.63 4.48 -6.59
C TYR A 211 -3.79 3.36 -7.21
N ASP A 212 -3.44 2.30 -6.47
CA ASP A 212 -2.77 1.11 -7.03
C ASP A 212 -3.63 0.43 -8.11
N ALA A 213 -4.95 0.32 -7.88
CA ALA A 213 -5.89 -0.18 -8.88
C ALA A 213 -5.88 0.70 -10.13
N MET A 214 -6.00 2.03 -9.98
CA MET A 214 -5.97 2.96 -11.12
C MET A 214 -4.66 2.90 -11.90
N ASN A 215 -3.53 2.72 -11.22
CA ASN A 215 -2.24 2.54 -11.89
C ASN A 215 -2.23 1.28 -12.78
N LEU A 216 -2.77 0.15 -12.27
CA LEU A 216 -2.97 -1.04 -13.09
C LEU A 216 -3.86 -0.77 -14.31
N LEU A 217 -5.01 -0.08 -14.11
CA LEU A 217 -5.95 0.23 -15.21
C LEU A 217 -5.30 1.12 -16.28
N LEU A 218 -4.51 2.11 -15.87
CA LEU A 218 -3.74 2.96 -16.78
C LEU A 218 -2.70 2.16 -17.57
N ASN A 219 -1.97 1.24 -16.94
CA ASN A 219 -1.01 0.37 -17.60
C ASN A 219 -1.68 -0.57 -18.60
N ILE A 220 -2.89 -1.06 -18.30
CA ILE A 220 -3.67 -1.90 -19.22
C ILE A 220 -4.09 -1.09 -20.46
N ALA A 221 -4.69 0.09 -20.24
CA ALA A 221 -5.14 0.95 -21.32
C ALA A 221 -3.99 1.48 -22.19
N GLY A 222 -2.84 1.77 -21.58
CA GLY A 222 -1.64 2.18 -22.31
C GLY A 222 -0.86 1.04 -22.97
N SER A 223 -1.27 -0.21 -22.83
CA SER A 223 -0.51 -1.37 -23.33
C SER A 223 -0.47 -1.50 -24.86
N ASP A 224 -1.35 -0.82 -25.58
CA ASP A 224 -1.48 -0.83 -27.04
C ASP A 224 -0.87 0.41 -27.71
N ASP A 225 -0.02 1.16 -26.97
CA ASP A 225 0.63 2.38 -27.42
C ASP A 225 -0.35 3.54 -27.78
N ARG A 226 -1.65 3.33 -27.56
CA ARG A 226 -2.69 4.33 -27.76
C ARG A 226 -3.82 4.15 -26.75
N LEU A 227 -4.18 5.23 -26.08
CA LEU A 227 -5.35 5.28 -25.25
C LEU A 227 -6.60 5.53 -26.11
N SER A 228 -7.48 4.57 -26.22
CA SER A 228 -8.74 4.76 -26.96
C SER A 228 -9.71 5.71 -26.23
N SER A 229 -10.67 6.27 -26.99
CA SER A 229 -11.71 7.15 -26.43
C SER A 229 -12.59 6.41 -25.42
N GLU A 230 -12.86 5.14 -25.64
CA GLU A 230 -13.64 4.25 -24.80
C GLU A 230 -12.90 3.95 -23.49
N GLU A 231 -11.61 3.64 -23.58
CA GLU A 231 -10.76 3.41 -22.39
C GLU A 231 -10.62 4.68 -21.58
N ASP A 232 -10.34 5.82 -22.19
CA ASP A 232 -10.24 7.09 -21.52
C ASP A 232 -11.52 7.45 -20.77
N LYS A 233 -12.67 7.26 -21.40
CA LYS A 233 -13.97 7.46 -20.77
C LYS A 233 -14.17 6.55 -19.57
N LEU A 234 -13.84 5.26 -19.73
CA LEU A 234 -13.99 4.26 -18.66
C LEU A 234 -13.06 4.57 -17.48
N LEU A 235 -11.81 4.93 -17.74
CA LEU A 235 -10.84 5.32 -16.71
C LEU A 235 -11.31 6.56 -15.93
N ASN A 236 -11.75 7.61 -16.64
CA ASN A 236 -12.25 8.82 -15.98
C ASN A 236 -13.52 8.55 -15.15
N GLN A 237 -14.42 7.70 -15.63
CA GLN A 237 -15.62 7.30 -14.89
C GLN A 237 -15.24 6.49 -13.65
N THR A 238 -14.32 5.55 -13.78
CA THR A 238 -13.86 4.70 -12.67
C THR A 238 -13.15 5.54 -11.60
N ALA A 239 -12.27 6.48 -11.99
CA ALA A 239 -11.58 7.36 -11.04
C ALA A 239 -12.56 8.20 -10.21
N ARG A 240 -13.58 8.79 -10.86
CA ARG A 240 -14.64 9.54 -10.18
C ARG A 240 -15.47 8.65 -9.25
N ALA A 241 -15.84 7.46 -9.70
CA ALA A 241 -16.64 6.53 -8.93
C ALA A 241 -15.88 5.95 -7.74
N LEU A 242 -14.55 5.84 -7.81
CA LEU A 242 -13.67 5.49 -6.71
C LEU A 242 -13.39 6.68 -5.76
N GLU A 243 -13.96 7.85 -6.03
CA GLU A 243 -13.81 9.07 -5.21
C GLU A 243 -12.36 9.54 -5.11
N LEU A 244 -11.59 9.36 -6.18
CA LEU A 244 -10.19 9.78 -6.24
C LEU A 244 -10.06 11.28 -6.52
N ASP A 245 -8.98 11.88 -6.05
CA ASP A 245 -8.59 13.23 -6.45
C ASP A 245 -8.29 13.26 -7.95
N MET A 246 -9.10 14.02 -8.69
CA MET A 246 -9.04 14.05 -10.15
C MET A 246 -7.80 14.75 -10.68
N GLU A 247 -7.22 15.69 -9.95
CA GLU A 247 -5.97 16.35 -10.34
C GLU A 247 -4.82 15.35 -10.26
N ARG A 248 -4.71 14.65 -9.13
CA ARG A 248 -3.72 13.58 -8.95
C ARG A 248 -3.90 12.46 -9.97
N PHE A 249 -5.13 12.05 -10.27
CA PHE A 249 -5.41 11.06 -11.30
C PHE A 249 -4.93 11.51 -12.68
N GLN A 250 -5.17 12.78 -13.07
CA GLN A 250 -4.69 13.31 -14.35
C GLN A 250 -3.16 13.37 -14.42
N GLN A 251 -2.49 13.70 -13.32
CA GLN A 251 -1.02 13.64 -13.24
C GLN A 251 -0.50 12.23 -13.45
N MET A 252 -1.10 11.23 -12.80
CA MET A 252 -0.77 9.80 -12.99
C MET A 252 -0.97 9.37 -14.44
N LYS A 253 -2.11 9.73 -15.03
CA LYS A 253 -2.44 9.42 -16.42
C LYS A 253 -1.40 10.01 -17.39
N THR A 254 -1.07 11.29 -17.23
CA THR A 254 -0.07 11.96 -18.08
C THR A 254 1.30 11.32 -17.95
N SER A 255 1.74 11.00 -16.73
CA SER A 255 3.05 10.36 -16.52
C SER A 255 3.10 8.92 -17.07
N THR A 256 2.01 8.17 -17.03
CA THR A 256 1.97 6.83 -17.60
C THR A 256 2.03 6.87 -19.13
N ILE A 257 1.27 7.78 -19.77
CA ILE A 257 1.28 7.96 -21.23
C ILE A 257 2.66 8.48 -21.70
N ALA A 258 3.24 9.49 -21.04
CA ALA A 258 4.56 10.00 -21.40
C ALA A 258 5.68 8.95 -21.25
N ASN A 259 5.57 8.01 -20.32
CA ASN A 259 6.50 6.90 -20.20
C ASN A 259 6.37 5.90 -21.36
N ILE A 260 5.18 5.71 -21.92
CA ILE A 260 4.95 4.86 -23.09
C ILE A 260 5.60 5.48 -24.32
N ASP A 261 5.38 6.78 -24.57
CA ASP A 261 5.98 7.52 -25.68
C ASP A 261 7.53 7.51 -25.61
N ASN A 262 8.10 7.61 -24.40
CA ASN A 262 9.55 7.56 -24.19
C ASN A 262 10.16 6.16 -24.38
N ILE A 263 9.40 5.08 -24.19
CA ILE A 263 9.86 3.71 -24.41
C ILE A 263 9.97 3.41 -25.91
N GLU A 264 9.09 3.97 -26.74
CA GLU A 264 9.19 3.83 -28.20
C GLU A 264 10.41 4.56 -28.79
N GLU A 265 10.74 5.77 -28.30
CA GLU A 265 11.94 6.50 -28.74
C GLU A 265 13.25 5.84 -28.30
N ASN A 266 13.25 5.06 -27.21
CA ASN A 266 14.46 4.42 -26.67
C ASN A 266 14.62 2.93 -27.03
N ASN A 267 13.68 2.30 -27.72
CA ASN A 267 13.81 0.90 -28.14
C ASN A 267 14.73 0.69 -29.35
N ASP A 268 15.18 1.77 -30.02
CA ASP A 268 16.20 1.67 -31.08
C ASP A 268 17.65 1.82 -30.59
N ASP A 269 17.85 2.33 -29.34
CA ASP A 269 19.19 2.44 -28.75
C ASP A 269 19.19 2.23 -27.25
N ASN A 270 19.86 1.18 -26.75
CA ASN A 270 20.48 1.16 -25.43
C ASN A 270 19.85 0.45 -24.21
N GLU A 271 19.53 -0.84 -24.30
CA GLU A 271 19.76 -1.71 -23.12
C GLU A 271 21.27 -1.86 -22.80
N GLU A 272 22.13 -1.63 -23.80
CA GLU A 272 23.58 -1.85 -23.69
C GLU A 272 24.34 -0.72 -22.97
N THR A 273 23.80 0.51 -22.96
CA THR A 273 24.53 1.68 -22.43
C THR A 273 24.40 1.92 -20.94
N ILE A 274 23.31 1.51 -20.29
CA ILE A 274 23.12 1.72 -18.85
C ILE A 274 24.12 0.90 -18.02
N PHE A 275 24.48 -0.30 -18.49
CA PHE A 275 25.39 -1.21 -17.78
C PHE A 275 26.73 -1.43 -18.48
N ASN A 276 27.05 -0.68 -19.54
CA ASN A 276 28.28 -0.87 -20.35
C ASN A 276 28.48 -2.31 -20.84
N PHE A 277 27.40 -3.01 -21.20
CA PHE A 277 27.49 -4.33 -21.79
C PHE A 277 27.88 -4.23 -23.28
N SER A 278 28.78 -5.10 -23.76
CA SER A 278 29.04 -5.23 -25.16
C SER A 278 28.05 -6.24 -25.77
N PRO A 279 27.61 -6.05 -27.03
CA PRO A 279 26.75 -6.99 -27.78
C PRO A 279 27.22 -8.44 -27.73
N ASP A 280 28.54 -8.63 -27.70
CA ASP A 280 29.17 -9.95 -27.73
C ASP A 280 29.34 -10.63 -26.38
N MET A 281 28.90 -9.97 -25.27
CA MET A 281 29.02 -10.53 -23.93
C MET A 281 27.98 -11.63 -23.67
N SER A 282 28.48 -12.77 -23.19
CA SER A 282 27.63 -13.86 -22.73
C SER A 282 26.86 -13.49 -21.47
N ASN A 283 25.71 -14.13 -21.21
CA ASN A 283 24.89 -13.90 -20.00
C ASN A 283 25.70 -14.12 -18.70
N ALA A 284 26.66 -15.02 -18.70
CA ALA A 284 27.53 -15.27 -17.56
C ALA A 284 28.47 -14.09 -17.27
N GLU A 285 29.01 -13.45 -18.31
CA GLU A 285 29.86 -12.25 -18.19
C GLU A 285 29.04 -11.01 -17.78
N LYS A 286 27.82 -10.85 -18.32
CA LYS A 286 26.88 -9.81 -17.91
C LYS A 286 26.53 -9.92 -16.41
N CYS A 287 26.25 -11.14 -15.93
CA CYS A 287 25.98 -11.38 -14.51
C CYS A 287 27.20 -11.15 -13.61
N LYS A 288 28.42 -11.39 -14.09
CA LYS A 288 29.64 -11.12 -13.33
C LYS A 288 29.86 -9.62 -13.18
N LYS A 289 29.67 -8.85 -14.26
CA LYS A 289 29.82 -7.39 -14.27
C LYS A 289 28.77 -6.64 -13.42
N LEU A 290 27.59 -7.23 -13.19
CA LEU A 290 26.57 -6.71 -12.30
C LEU A 290 26.89 -6.93 -10.80
N ARG A 291 27.88 -7.77 -10.47
CA ARG A 291 28.30 -8.08 -9.10
C ARG A 291 29.55 -7.33 -8.65
N GLU A 292 30.26 -6.71 -9.57
CA GLU A 292 31.40 -5.81 -9.35
C GLU A 292 30.90 -4.36 -9.20
#